data_49f454843e6077b0a6e5900cfdb8e5f5
#
_entry.id   49f454843e6077b0a6e5900cfdb8e5f5
#
_cell.length_a   1.000
_cell.length_b   1.000
_cell.length_c   1.000
_cell.angle_alpha   90.00
_cell.angle_beta   90.00
_cell.angle_gamma   90.00
#
_symmetry.space_group_name_H-M   'P 1'
#
loop_
_entity.id
_entity.type
_entity.pdbx_description
1 polymer ?
#
loop_
_entity_poly.entity_id
_entity_poly.type
_entity_poly.pdbx_seq_one_letter_code
_entity_poly.pdbx_strand_id
1 'polypeptide(L)'
;MKLRLDKLLVDRGLAASRERAQALILAGKVLVNDQKHDKAGARVVADAAIRLLGKDLQYVSRGGLKLERALEHWPIDVEGKVCLDVGASTGGFTDCLLQHGATRVIAVDTGYGQMDFKLRQDPRVRLLEKINARYVTDEVIGQKVDLIVIDVAFISAALVLPPVVNAAFPPSFDERRGRQVIVLVKPQFEAGREFVGKGGIVRDEAAQLAAVEKVKRTLLALACTRTDVIESPILGAEGNREFLLWGVF
;
A
#
# COMPACT_ATOMS: atom_id res chain seq x y z
N MET A 1 -18.60 -35.25 9.94
CA MET A 1 -17.98 -34.39 10.99
C MET A 1 -18.21 -32.92 10.62
N LYS A 2 -18.54 -32.05 11.60
CA LYS A 2 -18.69 -30.59 11.32
C LYS A 2 -17.45 -29.83 11.78
N LEU A 3 -16.88 -29.04 10.90
CA LEU A 3 -15.70 -28.20 11.13
C LEU A 3 -16.06 -26.71 11.10
N ARG A 4 -15.25 -25.86 11.72
CA ARG A 4 -15.40 -24.41 11.58
C ARG A 4 -15.05 -24.01 10.14
N LEU A 5 -15.88 -23.12 9.58
CA LEU A 5 -15.73 -22.67 8.20
C LEU A 5 -14.39 -21.96 7.96
N ASP A 6 -13.97 -21.08 8.90
CA ASP A 6 -12.68 -20.39 8.81
C ASP A 6 -11.48 -21.37 8.78
N LYS A 7 -11.53 -22.44 9.56
CA LYS A 7 -10.51 -23.48 9.55
C LYS A 7 -10.56 -24.32 8.25
N LEU A 8 -11.75 -24.71 7.84
CA LEU A 8 -11.94 -25.53 6.64
C LEU A 8 -11.46 -24.84 5.37
N LEU A 9 -11.60 -23.52 5.26
CA LEU A 9 -11.05 -22.73 4.15
C LEU A 9 -9.51 -22.82 4.09
N VAL A 10 -8.84 -22.74 5.23
CA VAL A 10 -7.37 -22.88 5.29
C VAL A 10 -6.93 -24.31 4.98
N ASP A 11 -7.57 -25.28 5.62
CA ASP A 11 -7.25 -26.72 5.45
C ASP A 11 -7.41 -27.17 3.98
N ARG A 12 -8.29 -26.52 3.20
CA ARG A 12 -8.50 -26.76 1.76
C ARG A 12 -7.69 -25.86 0.83
N GLY A 13 -6.80 -25.01 1.36
CA GLY A 13 -6.01 -24.07 0.57
C GLY A 13 -6.81 -22.94 -0.10
N LEU A 14 -8.07 -22.72 0.33
CA LEU A 14 -8.94 -21.66 -0.18
C LEU A 14 -8.68 -20.29 0.47
N ALA A 15 -7.91 -20.26 1.54
CA ALA A 15 -7.42 -19.04 2.17
C ALA A 15 -6.02 -19.29 2.75
N ALA A 16 -5.14 -18.31 2.62
CA ALA A 16 -3.75 -18.41 3.05
C ALA A 16 -3.57 -18.43 4.58
N SER A 17 -4.51 -17.83 5.32
CA SER A 17 -4.51 -17.82 6.77
C SER A 17 -5.94 -17.83 7.32
N ARG A 18 -6.07 -18.05 8.62
CA ARG A 18 -7.37 -18.04 9.28
C ARG A 18 -8.00 -16.64 9.33
N GLU A 19 -7.19 -15.62 9.51
CA GLU A 19 -7.59 -14.21 9.46
C GLU A 19 -8.12 -13.87 8.06
N ARG A 20 -7.45 -14.33 7.02
CA ARG A 20 -7.90 -14.18 5.64
C ARG A 20 -9.21 -14.89 5.38
N ALA A 21 -9.35 -16.12 5.85
CA ALA A 21 -10.60 -16.88 5.77
C ALA A 21 -11.77 -16.14 6.44
N GLN A 22 -11.54 -15.58 7.64
CA GLN A 22 -12.53 -14.80 8.36
C GLN A 22 -12.93 -13.53 7.59
N ALA A 23 -11.97 -12.82 7.01
CA ALA A 23 -12.24 -11.63 6.19
C ALA A 23 -13.09 -11.96 4.95
N LEU A 24 -12.79 -13.08 4.25
CA LEU A 24 -13.57 -13.55 3.11
C LEU A 24 -15.01 -13.91 3.50
N ILE A 25 -15.19 -14.57 4.63
CA ILE A 25 -16.51 -14.95 5.15
C ILE A 25 -17.32 -13.70 5.53
N LEU A 26 -16.74 -12.79 6.32
CA LEU A 26 -17.38 -11.55 6.74
C LEU A 26 -17.74 -10.65 5.54
N ALA A 27 -16.91 -10.64 4.50
CA ALA A 27 -17.20 -9.94 3.25
C ALA A 27 -18.29 -10.65 2.41
N GLY A 28 -18.81 -11.79 2.87
CA GLY A 28 -19.82 -12.57 2.17
C GLY A 28 -19.33 -13.16 0.84
N LYS A 29 -18.04 -13.40 0.71
CA LYS A 29 -17.42 -13.99 -0.48
C LYS A 29 -17.36 -15.52 -0.45
N VAL A 30 -17.89 -16.16 0.59
CA VAL A 30 -17.86 -17.62 0.76
C VAL A 30 -19.25 -18.19 0.57
N LEU A 31 -19.39 -19.11 -0.38
CA LEU A 31 -20.57 -19.95 -0.54
C LEU A 31 -20.26 -21.37 -0.03
N VAL A 32 -21.16 -21.90 0.76
CA VAL A 32 -21.15 -23.31 1.19
C VAL A 32 -22.45 -23.95 0.66
N ASN A 33 -22.32 -24.94 -0.20
CA ASN A 33 -23.46 -25.56 -0.92
C ASN A 33 -24.34 -24.48 -1.59
N ASP A 34 -23.68 -23.52 -2.27
CA ASP A 34 -24.28 -22.35 -2.96
C ASP A 34 -25.05 -21.37 -2.05
N GLN A 35 -24.98 -21.52 -0.75
CA GLN A 35 -25.52 -20.56 0.23
C GLN A 35 -24.43 -19.66 0.79
N LYS A 36 -24.69 -18.36 0.85
CA LYS A 36 -23.77 -17.35 1.38
C LYS A 36 -23.64 -17.50 2.90
N HIS A 37 -22.40 -17.48 3.38
CA HIS A 37 -22.08 -17.49 4.80
C HIS A 37 -21.33 -16.21 5.19
N ASP A 38 -21.75 -15.61 6.30
CA ASP A 38 -21.18 -14.37 6.88
C ASP A 38 -20.61 -14.55 8.28
N LYS A 39 -20.71 -15.76 8.84
CA LYS A 39 -20.20 -16.09 10.19
C LYS A 39 -18.98 -16.99 10.11
N ALA A 40 -17.81 -16.44 10.41
CA ALA A 40 -16.53 -17.15 10.36
C ALA A 40 -16.49 -18.43 11.21
N GLY A 41 -17.16 -18.41 12.37
CA GLY A 41 -17.28 -19.56 13.27
C GLY A 41 -18.35 -20.58 12.90
N ALA A 42 -19.09 -20.40 11.80
CA ALA A 42 -20.12 -21.35 11.35
C ALA A 42 -19.53 -22.77 11.25
N ARG A 43 -20.29 -23.76 11.71
CA ARG A 43 -19.93 -25.16 11.58
C ARG A 43 -20.58 -25.75 10.33
N VAL A 44 -19.76 -26.18 9.41
CA VAL A 44 -20.17 -26.83 8.16
C VAL A 44 -19.66 -28.26 8.10
N VAL A 45 -20.32 -29.11 7.29
CA VAL A 45 -19.85 -30.48 7.10
C VAL A 45 -18.50 -30.48 6.38
N ALA A 46 -17.61 -31.42 6.77
CA ALA A 46 -16.23 -31.43 6.29
C ALA A 46 -16.11 -31.59 4.78
N ASP A 47 -17.09 -32.17 4.12
CA ASP A 47 -17.20 -32.44 2.67
C ASP A 47 -18.10 -31.43 1.92
N ALA A 48 -18.60 -30.37 2.61
CA ALA A 48 -19.41 -29.34 1.96
C ALA A 48 -18.72 -28.76 0.73
N ALA A 49 -19.49 -28.52 -0.33
CA ALA A 49 -19.00 -27.78 -1.48
C ALA A 49 -18.75 -26.30 -1.09
N ILE A 50 -17.50 -25.86 -1.18
CA ILE A 50 -17.14 -24.48 -0.87
C ILE A 50 -16.68 -23.81 -2.16
N ARG A 51 -17.25 -22.62 -2.43
CA ARG A 51 -16.88 -21.77 -3.55
C ARG A 51 -16.65 -20.33 -3.07
N LEU A 52 -15.55 -19.73 -3.50
CA LEU A 52 -15.29 -18.32 -3.29
C LEU A 52 -15.93 -17.48 -4.39
N LEU A 53 -16.55 -16.37 -4.01
CA LEU A 53 -17.10 -15.39 -4.95
C LEU A 53 -16.03 -14.37 -5.31
N GLY A 54 -15.74 -14.25 -6.60
CA GLY A 54 -14.72 -13.35 -7.14
C GLY A 54 -13.30 -13.94 -7.04
N LYS A 55 -12.34 -13.27 -7.68
CA LYS A 55 -10.93 -13.59 -7.51
C LYS A 55 -10.48 -13.18 -6.11
N ASP A 56 -9.61 -13.95 -5.48
CA ASP A 56 -8.93 -13.52 -4.27
C ASP A 56 -8.07 -12.28 -4.55
N LEU A 57 -7.72 -11.52 -3.53
CA LEU A 57 -6.82 -10.39 -3.74
C LEU A 57 -5.47 -10.92 -4.22
N GLN A 58 -4.97 -10.34 -5.30
CA GLN A 58 -3.64 -10.65 -5.83
C GLN A 58 -2.55 -10.33 -4.79
N TYR A 59 -2.76 -9.30 -3.98
CA TYR A 59 -1.87 -8.83 -2.94
C TYR A 59 -2.49 -9.00 -1.55
N VAL A 60 -1.67 -8.96 -0.50
CA VAL A 60 -2.11 -9.09 0.90
C VAL A 60 -3.15 -8.04 1.30
N SER A 61 -3.23 -6.93 0.57
CA SER A 61 -4.28 -5.91 0.74
C SER A 61 -4.61 -5.18 -0.57
N ARG A 62 -5.74 -4.44 -0.60
CA ARG A 62 -6.15 -3.62 -1.74
C ARG A 62 -5.12 -2.55 -2.14
N GLY A 63 -4.23 -2.17 -1.21
CA GLY A 63 -3.14 -1.23 -1.49
C GLY A 63 -2.30 -1.67 -2.68
N GLY A 64 -1.98 -2.96 -2.81
CA GLY A 64 -1.20 -3.49 -3.93
C GLY A 64 -1.76 -3.15 -5.31
N LEU A 65 -3.09 -3.15 -5.47
CA LEU A 65 -3.75 -2.77 -6.73
C LEU A 65 -3.49 -1.30 -7.13
N LYS A 66 -3.29 -0.41 -6.14
CA LYS A 66 -2.97 1.00 -6.42
C LYS A 66 -1.56 1.11 -6.99
N LEU A 67 -0.59 0.44 -6.37
CA LEU A 67 0.79 0.45 -6.85
C LEU A 67 0.91 -0.27 -8.20
N GLU A 68 0.26 -1.41 -8.38
CA GLU A 68 0.20 -2.12 -9.66
C GLU A 68 -0.23 -1.18 -10.80
N ARG A 69 -1.29 -0.40 -10.59
CA ARG A 69 -1.75 0.59 -11.58
C ARG A 69 -0.68 1.62 -11.92
N ALA A 70 0.13 2.05 -10.95
CA ALA A 70 1.25 2.96 -11.19
C ALA A 70 2.36 2.30 -12.03
N LEU A 71 2.71 1.05 -11.70
CA LEU A 71 3.74 0.28 -12.43
C LEU A 71 3.32 -0.05 -13.86
N GLU A 72 2.02 -0.27 -14.11
CA GLU A 72 1.48 -0.48 -15.45
C GLU A 72 1.46 0.80 -16.30
N HIS A 73 1.23 1.95 -15.64
CA HIS A 73 1.05 3.22 -16.36
C HIS A 73 2.36 3.90 -16.71
N TRP A 74 3.33 3.89 -15.79
CA TRP A 74 4.62 4.54 -15.98
C TRP A 74 5.73 3.53 -16.28
N PRO A 75 6.80 3.96 -16.97
CA PRO A 75 7.94 3.09 -17.29
C PRO A 75 8.80 2.85 -16.05
N ILE A 76 8.24 2.13 -15.08
CA ILE A 76 8.89 1.81 -13.81
C ILE A 76 9.23 0.32 -13.82
N ASP A 77 10.50 0.03 -13.96
CA ASP A 77 11.01 -1.32 -13.78
C ASP A 77 11.42 -1.53 -12.32
N VAL A 78 10.87 -2.54 -11.69
CA VAL A 78 11.12 -2.88 -10.28
C VAL A 78 12.06 -4.08 -10.15
N GLU A 79 12.27 -4.83 -11.24
CA GLU A 79 13.09 -6.03 -11.20
C GLU A 79 14.54 -5.71 -10.80
N GLY A 80 15.07 -6.48 -9.87
CA GLY A 80 16.43 -6.31 -9.37
C GLY A 80 16.65 -5.11 -8.44
N LYS A 81 15.65 -4.29 -8.18
CA LYS A 81 15.80 -3.03 -7.43
C LYS A 81 15.64 -3.18 -5.93
N VAL A 82 16.23 -2.21 -5.23
CA VAL A 82 16.00 -1.96 -3.81
C VAL A 82 14.95 -0.87 -3.69
N CYS A 83 13.85 -1.18 -3.00
CA CYS A 83 12.72 -0.26 -2.84
C CYS A 83 12.52 0.14 -1.37
N LEU A 84 11.98 1.34 -1.16
CA LEU A 84 11.52 1.83 0.14
C LEU A 84 10.00 1.99 0.11
N ASP A 85 9.31 1.29 1.00
CA ASP A 85 7.85 1.40 1.20
C ASP A 85 7.57 2.17 2.49
N VAL A 86 7.01 3.37 2.39
CA VAL A 86 6.72 4.27 3.51
C VAL A 86 5.22 4.31 3.79
N GLY A 87 4.85 3.86 4.99
CA GLY A 87 3.46 3.61 5.38
C GLY A 87 3.02 2.20 4.97
N ALA A 88 3.90 1.22 5.21
CA ALA A 88 3.73 -0.15 4.71
C ALA A 88 2.45 -0.86 5.23
N SER A 89 1.98 -0.52 6.44
CA SER A 89 0.75 -1.07 7.05
C SER A 89 0.69 -2.60 6.95
N THR A 90 -0.32 -3.15 6.29
CA THR A 90 -0.47 -4.59 6.04
C THR A 90 0.48 -5.16 4.99
N GLY A 91 1.21 -4.30 4.26
CA GLY A 91 2.22 -4.71 3.28
C GLY A 91 1.71 -4.79 1.83
N GLY A 92 0.62 -4.11 1.48
CA GLY A 92 0.07 -4.17 0.13
C GLY A 92 1.05 -3.68 -0.95
N PHE A 93 1.73 -2.56 -0.72
CA PHE A 93 2.76 -2.04 -1.63
C PHE A 93 4.01 -2.92 -1.60
N THR A 94 4.47 -3.32 -0.42
CA THR A 94 5.58 -4.26 -0.26
C THR A 94 5.38 -5.54 -1.08
N ASP A 95 4.20 -6.17 -0.96
CA ASP A 95 3.86 -7.40 -1.70
C ASP A 95 3.86 -7.16 -3.21
N CYS A 96 3.29 -6.05 -3.66
CA CYS A 96 3.32 -5.67 -5.07
C CYS A 96 4.77 -5.51 -5.60
N LEU A 97 5.64 -4.81 -4.88
CA LEU A 97 7.05 -4.65 -5.25
C LEU A 97 7.76 -6.00 -5.36
N LEU A 98 7.56 -6.89 -4.38
CA LEU A 98 8.18 -8.21 -4.37
C LEU A 98 7.69 -9.12 -5.51
N GLN A 99 6.41 -9.06 -5.86
CA GLN A 99 5.83 -9.79 -6.99
C GLN A 99 6.32 -9.25 -8.34
N HIS A 100 6.71 -7.96 -8.41
CA HIS A 100 7.35 -7.35 -9.59
C HIS A 100 8.89 -7.44 -9.59
N GLY A 101 9.47 -8.31 -8.76
CA GLY A 101 10.88 -8.65 -8.81
C GLY A 101 11.83 -7.78 -8.01
N ALA A 102 11.34 -6.95 -7.08
CA ALA A 102 12.23 -6.24 -6.15
C ALA A 102 13.13 -7.22 -5.39
N THR A 103 14.44 -6.95 -5.38
CA THR A 103 15.40 -7.77 -4.64
C THR A 103 15.35 -7.50 -3.14
N ARG A 104 14.95 -6.29 -2.76
CA ARG A 104 14.80 -5.89 -1.38
C ARG A 104 13.75 -4.80 -1.23
N VAL A 105 12.91 -4.91 -0.20
CA VAL A 105 11.99 -3.85 0.22
C VAL A 105 12.29 -3.48 1.67
N ILE A 106 12.60 -2.21 1.90
CA ILE A 106 12.67 -1.62 3.23
C ILE A 106 11.29 -1.03 3.51
N ALA A 107 10.56 -1.63 4.44
CA ALA A 107 9.20 -1.25 4.77
C ALA A 107 9.21 -0.47 6.09
N VAL A 108 8.75 0.79 6.05
CA VAL A 108 8.73 1.71 7.21
C VAL A 108 7.30 1.99 7.61
N ASP A 109 6.96 1.84 8.89
CA ASP A 109 5.65 2.19 9.43
C ASP A 109 5.74 2.72 10.86
N THR A 110 4.81 3.62 11.23
CA THR A 110 4.65 4.09 12.61
C THR A 110 3.95 3.08 13.50
N GLY A 111 3.16 2.18 12.91
CA GLY A 111 2.46 1.10 13.58
C GLY A 111 3.38 -0.04 14.02
N TYR A 112 2.77 -1.04 14.63
CA TYR A 112 3.45 -2.25 15.08
C TYR A 112 2.55 -3.48 14.87
N GLY A 113 3.11 -4.56 14.34
CA GLY A 113 2.41 -5.83 14.19
C GLY A 113 1.35 -5.86 13.09
N GLN A 114 1.32 -4.87 12.17
CA GLN A 114 0.28 -4.77 11.15
C GLN A 114 0.59 -5.58 9.88
N MET A 115 1.87 -5.69 9.52
CA MET A 115 2.29 -6.34 8.29
C MET A 115 1.91 -7.82 8.27
N ASP A 116 1.45 -8.30 7.12
CA ASP A 116 1.11 -9.72 6.89
C ASP A 116 2.28 -10.63 7.26
N PHE A 117 1.95 -11.77 7.88
CA PHE A 117 2.95 -12.71 8.41
C PHE A 117 3.90 -13.22 7.33
N LYS A 118 3.42 -13.46 6.11
CA LYS A 118 4.26 -13.93 5.00
C LYS A 118 5.34 -12.93 4.64
N LEU A 119 4.98 -11.63 4.61
CA LEU A 119 5.93 -10.56 4.30
C LEU A 119 6.94 -10.37 5.43
N ARG A 120 6.52 -10.53 6.69
CA ARG A 120 7.43 -10.47 7.85
C ARG A 120 8.48 -11.59 7.83
N GLN A 121 8.18 -12.71 7.19
CA GLN A 121 9.09 -13.86 7.07
C GLN A 121 9.90 -13.85 5.76
N ASP A 122 9.58 -12.98 4.81
CA ASP A 122 10.31 -12.91 3.54
C ASP A 122 11.70 -12.28 3.75
N PRO A 123 12.80 -12.98 3.43
CA PRO A 123 14.16 -12.48 3.65
C PRO A 123 14.49 -11.22 2.85
N ARG A 124 13.71 -10.90 1.83
CA ARG A 124 13.84 -9.68 1.03
C ARG A 124 13.23 -8.46 1.72
N VAL A 125 12.40 -8.65 2.76
CA VAL A 125 11.74 -7.56 3.50
C VAL A 125 12.55 -7.20 4.74
N ARG A 126 12.93 -5.94 4.84
CA ARG A 126 13.43 -5.34 6.07
C ARG A 126 12.36 -4.44 6.66
N LEU A 127 11.66 -4.92 7.69
CA LEU A 127 10.58 -4.20 8.35
C LEU A 127 11.10 -3.30 9.47
N LEU A 128 10.77 -2.02 9.41
CA LEU A 128 11.10 -0.97 10.38
C LEU A 128 9.80 -0.40 10.96
N GLU A 129 9.35 -0.95 12.08
CA GLU A 129 8.14 -0.54 12.78
C GLU A 129 8.43 0.54 13.84
N LYS A 130 7.39 1.29 14.24
CA LYS A 130 7.48 2.40 15.21
C LYS A 130 8.39 3.53 14.74
N ILE A 131 8.57 3.68 13.45
CA ILE A 131 9.38 4.73 12.83
C ILE A 131 8.47 5.80 12.23
N ASN A 132 8.58 7.03 12.71
CA ASN A 132 7.90 8.15 12.09
C ASN A 132 8.73 8.65 10.90
N ALA A 133 8.18 8.52 9.70
CA ALA A 133 8.85 8.87 8.45
C ALA A 133 9.28 10.34 8.34
N ARG A 134 8.71 11.24 9.15
CA ARG A 134 9.17 12.65 9.24
C ARG A 134 10.58 12.79 9.80
N TYR A 135 11.06 11.80 10.54
CA TYR A 135 12.33 11.83 11.26
C TYR A 135 13.25 10.68 10.81
N VAL A 136 12.95 10.07 9.66
CA VAL A 136 13.78 8.99 9.12
C VAL A 136 15.12 9.58 8.64
N THR A 137 16.20 8.85 8.93
CA THR A 137 17.57 9.21 8.51
C THR A 137 18.16 8.10 7.64
N ASP A 138 19.27 8.39 6.99
CA ASP A 138 19.98 7.41 6.17
C ASP A 138 20.55 6.25 7.00
N GLU A 139 20.94 6.49 8.27
CA GLU A 139 21.35 5.43 9.19
C GLU A 139 20.22 4.46 9.50
N VAL A 140 18.98 4.97 9.64
CA VAL A 140 17.79 4.14 9.87
C VAL A 140 17.48 3.29 8.64
N ILE A 141 17.51 3.88 7.44
CA ILE A 141 17.30 3.17 6.17
C ILE A 141 18.49 2.23 5.91
N GLY A 142 19.72 2.65 6.21
CA GLY A 142 20.94 1.85 6.16
C GLY A 142 21.49 1.57 4.77
N GLN A 143 20.79 1.98 3.71
CA GLN A 143 21.28 1.88 2.32
C GLN A 143 20.50 2.83 1.41
N LYS A 144 21.06 3.17 0.25
CA LYS A 144 20.36 3.92 -0.78
C LYS A 144 19.42 3.01 -1.56
N VAL A 145 18.32 3.58 -2.06
CA VAL A 145 17.27 2.84 -2.78
C VAL A 145 17.07 3.38 -4.19
N ASP A 146 16.47 2.59 -5.04
CA ASP A 146 16.20 2.93 -6.45
C ASP A 146 14.82 3.52 -6.65
N LEU A 147 13.84 3.04 -5.87
CA LEU A 147 12.44 3.45 -5.92
C LEU A 147 11.91 3.70 -4.51
N ILE A 148 11.22 4.82 -4.33
CA ILE A 148 10.45 5.12 -3.11
C ILE A 148 8.97 5.03 -3.44
N VAL A 149 8.18 4.33 -2.62
CA VAL A 149 6.73 4.34 -2.67
C VAL A 149 6.17 4.83 -1.34
N ILE A 150 5.15 5.69 -1.37
CA ILE A 150 4.62 6.36 -0.16
C ILE A 150 3.10 6.21 -0.13
N ASP A 151 2.58 5.54 0.90
CA ASP A 151 1.15 5.41 1.20
C ASP A 151 0.88 5.72 2.68
N VAL A 152 1.05 6.98 3.07
CA VAL A 152 0.86 7.42 4.46
C VAL A 152 -0.58 7.86 4.74
N ALA A 153 -1.02 7.71 5.99
CA ALA A 153 -2.30 8.17 6.48
C ALA A 153 -2.12 9.05 7.74
N PHE A 154 -3.08 9.95 7.97
CA PHE A 154 -3.11 10.88 9.11
C PHE A 154 -1.97 11.90 9.14
N ILE A 155 -1.25 12.03 8.05
CA ILE A 155 -0.17 13.00 7.84
C ILE A 155 -0.13 13.40 6.38
N SER A 156 0.28 14.64 6.10
CA SER A 156 0.52 15.11 4.74
C SER A 156 1.77 14.44 4.15
N ALA A 157 1.64 13.87 2.95
CA ALA A 157 2.78 13.31 2.20
C ALA A 157 3.82 14.40 1.88
N ALA A 158 3.40 15.65 1.70
CA ALA A 158 4.31 16.77 1.50
C ALA A 158 5.26 17.00 2.70
N LEU A 159 4.89 16.61 3.93
CA LEU A 159 5.76 16.68 5.10
C LEU A 159 6.71 15.48 5.21
N VAL A 160 6.36 14.36 4.61
CA VAL A 160 7.12 13.12 4.66
C VAL A 160 8.16 13.04 3.54
N LEU A 161 7.83 13.57 2.37
CA LEU A 161 8.69 13.52 1.18
C LEU A 161 10.12 14.05 1.41
N PRO A 162 10.35 15.27 1.96
CA PRO A 162 11.71 15.79 2.09
C PRO A 162 12.63 14.91 2.94
N PRO A 163 12.28 14.52 4.18
CA PRO A 163 13.17 13.66 4.97
C PRO A 163 13.40 12.30 4.34
N VAL A 164 12.36 11.69 3.74
CA VAL A 164 12.46 10.37 3.12
C VAL A 164 13.36 10.39 1.89
N VAL A 165 13.17 11.34 0.97
CA VAL A 165 14.01 11.47 -0.24
C VAL A 165 15.46 11.74 0.12
N ASN A 166 15.71 12.63 1.09
CA ASN A 166 17.07 12.97 1.51
C ASN A 166 17.79 11.81 2.23
N ALA A 167 17.05 10.98 2.98
CA ALA A 167 17.60 9.82 3.65
C ALA A 167 17.87 8.65 2.68
N ALA A 168 16.92 8.40 1.78
CA ALA A 168 16.91 7.20 0.94
C ALA A 168 17.69 7.34 -0.36
N PHE A 169 17.71 8.53 -0.97
CA PHE A 169 18.47 8.78 -2.20
C PHE A 169 19.86 9.33 -1.91
N PRO A 170 20.84 9.17 -2.82
CA PRO A 170 22.13 9.82 -2.72
C PRO A 170 22.00 11.34 -2.60
N PRO A 171 22.98 12.03 -1.97
CA PRO A 171 22.90 13.47 -1.78
C PRO A 171 23.12 14.27 -3.09
N SER A 172 23.92 13.75 -4.00
CA SER A 172 24.22 14.46 -5.25
C SER A 172 23.10 14.28 -6.28
N PHE A 173 22.86 15.34 -7.05
CA PHE A 173 21.85 15.33 -8.12
C PHE A 173 22.16 14.27 -9.19
N ASP A 174 23.41 14.14 -9.61
CA ASP A 174 23.83 13.19 -10.63
C ASP A 174 23.60 11.75 -10.21
N GLU A 175 23.82 11.44 -8.93
CA GLU A 175 23.58 10.09 -8.38
C GLU A 175 22.11 9.78 -8.16
N ARG A 176 21.23 10.81 -8.08
CA ARG A 176 19.77 10.65 -8.04
C ARG A 176 19.17 10.37 -9.40
N ARG A 177 19.91 10.65 -10.47
CA ARG A 177 19.39 10.57 -11.84
C ARG A 177 18.77 9.20 -12.13
N GLY A 178 17.52 9.22 -12.60
CA GLY A 178 16.74 8.03 -12.93
C GLY A 178 16.08 7.34 -11.72
N ARG A 179 16.31 7.80 -10.50
CA ARG A 179 15.57 7.32 -9.33
C ARG A 179 14.15 7.86 -9.34
N GLN A 180 13.23 7.08 -8.81
CA GLN A 180 11.80 7.36 -8.96
C GLN A 180 11.09 7.34 -7.61
N VAL A 181 10.01 8.13 -7.55
CA VAL A 181 9.11 8.18 -6.38
C VAL A 181 7.69 8.00 -6.86
N ILE A 182 6.90 7.17 -6.17
CA ILE A 182 5.45 7.09 -6.30
C ILE A 182 4.83 7.52 -4.98
N VAL A 183 3.89 8.46 -5.03
CA VAL A 183 3.17 8.94 -3.84
C VAL A 183 1.69 8.73 -4.03
N LEU A 184 1.04 8.02 -3.12
CA LEU A 184 -0.41 8.03 -3.03
C LEU A 184 -0.87 9.30 -2.33
N VAL A 185 -1.36 10.25 -3.10
CA VAL A 185 -1.90 11.52 -2.59
C VAL A 185 -3.33 11.30 -2.10
N LYS A 186 -3.55 11.58 -0.84
CA LYS A 186 -4.85 11.48 -0.17
C LYS A 186 -5.35 12.89 0.17
N PRO A 187 -6.31 13.45 -0.59
CA PRO A 187 -6.75 14.83 -0.39
C PRO A 187 -7.16 15.15 1.04
N GLN A 188 -7.76 14.20 1.76
CA GLN A 188 -8.18 14.38 3.15
C GLN A 188 -7.04 14.67 4.14
N PHE A 189 -5.78 14.37 3.77
CA PHE A 189 -4.60 14.66 4.60
C PHE A 189 -3.74 15.81 4.04
N GLU A 190 -4.09 16.33 2.87
CA GLU A 190 -3.37 17.40 2.20
C GLU A 190 -4.13 18.73 2.18
N ALA A 191 -5.45 18.68 2.02
CA ALA A 191 -6.33 19.85 2.00
C ALA A 191 -6.50 20.44 3.40
N GLY A 192 -6.95 21.68 3.46
CA GLY A 192 -7.34 22.32 4.71
C GLY A 192 -8.53 21.62 5.38
N ARG A 193 -8.65 21.76 6.69
CA ARG A 193 -9.74 21.11 7.46
C ARG A 193 -11.12 21.54 7.01
N GLU A 194 -11.26 22.74 6.47
CA GLU A 194 -12.49 23.30 5.91
C GLU A 194 -13.03 22.53 4.71
N PHE A 195 -12.19 21.82 3.98
CA PHE A 195 -12.58 20.98 2.85
C PHE A 195 -12.91 19.53 3.23
N VAL A 196 -12.61 19.13 4.47
CA VAL A 196 -12.86 17.78 4.96
C VAL A 196 -14.27 17.71 5.54
N GLY A 197 -15.19 17.15 4.77
CA GLY A 197 -16.59 17.02 5.16
C GLY A 197 -16.88 15.82 6.08
N LYS A 198 -18.19 15.57 6.29
CA LYS A 198 -18.65 14.45 7.12
C LYS A 198 -18.07 13.12 6.61
N GLY A 199 -17.56 12.31 7.54
CA GLY A 199 -16.92 11.03 7.23
C GLY A 199 -15.48 11.16 6.71
N GLY A 200 -14.84 12.33 6.85
CA GLY A 200 -13.47 12.51 6.40
C GLY A 200 -13.32 12.62 4.88
N ILE A 201 -14.39 12.97 4.15
CA ILE A 201 -14.39 12.95 2.69
C ILE A 201 -14.22 14.36 2.12
N VAL A 202 -13.26 14.54 1.21
CA VAL A 202 -13.09 15.76 0.40
C VAL A 202 -13.85 15.59 -0.91
N ARG A 203 -14.95 16.33 -1.08
CA ARG A 203 -15.79 16.27 -2.28
C ARG A 203 -15.50 17.38 -3.28
N ASP A 204 -14.91 18.47 -2.83
CA ASP A 204 -14.54 19.59 -3.66
C ASP A 204 -13.37 19.20 -4.59
N GLU A 205 -13.62 19.22 -5.88
CA GLU A 205 -12.64 18.83 -6.88
C GLU A 205 -11.44 19.80 -6.94
N ALA A 206 -11.68 21.10 -6.73
CA ALA A 206 -10.61 22.08 -6.69
C ALA A 206 -9.69 21.84 -5.50
N ALA A 207 -10.24 21.48 -4.33
CA ALA A 207 -9.45 21.09 -3.17
C ALA A 207 -8.67 19.78 -3.37
N GLN A 208 -9.25 18.81 -4.09
CA GLN A 208 -8.55 17.57 -4.47
C GLN A 208 -7.35 17.88 -5.38
N LEU A 209 -7.53 18.69 -6.41
CA LEU A 209 -6.46 19.09 -7.33
C LEU A 209 -5.40 19.96 -6.63
N ALA A 210 -5.80 20.85 -5.75
CA ALA A 210 -4.87 21.65 -4.93
C ALA A 210 -4.01 20.77 -4.01
N ALA A 211 -4.59 19.69 -3.46
CA ALA A 211 -3.86 18.71 -2.67
C ALA A 211 -2.78 18.00 -3.51
N VAL A 212 -3.10 17.57 -4.73
CA VAL A 212 -2.15 16.98 -5.68
C VAL A 212 -1.03 17.98 -6.01
N GLU A 213 -1.39 19.21 -6.35
CA GLU A 213 -0.42 20.24 -6.74
C GLU A 213 0.53 20.61 -5.59
N LYS A 214 0.07 20.59 -4.34
CA LYS A 214 0.90 20.77 -3.16
C LYS A 214 2.00 19.71 -3.06
N VAL A 215 1.65 18.43 -3.20
CA VAL A 215 2.62 17.33 -3.12
C VAL A 215 3.58 17.35 -4.31
N LYS A 216 3.06 17.66 -5.51
CA LYS A 216 3.87 17.84 -6.73
C LYS A 216 4.91 18.94 -6.57
N ARG A 217 4.52 20.12 -6.04
CA ARG A 217 5.49 21.20 -5.77
C ARG A 217 6.58 20.77 -4.80
N THR A 218 6.23 19.97 -3.80
CA THR A 218 7.22 19.43 -2.87
C THR A 218 8.24 18.54 -3.58
N LEU A 219 7.83 17.67 -4.52
CA LEU A 219 8.75 16.87 -5.33
C LEU A 219 9.66 17.75 -6.21
N LEU A 220 9.09 18.75 -6.87
CA LEU A 220 9.86 19.68 -7.71
C LEU A 220 10.88 20.47 -6.89
N ALA A 221 10.53 20.87 -5.65
CA ALA A 221 11.47 21.54 -4.73
C ALA A 221 12.62 20.62 -4.27
N LEU A 222 12.47 19.31 -4.39
CA LEU A 222 13.53 18.31 -4.11
C LEU A 222 14.38 17.99 -5.35
N ALA A 223 14.29 18.81 -6.40
CA ALA A 223 14.98 18.64 -7.68
C ALA A 223 14.48 17.44 -8.53
N CYS A 224 13.23 17.01 -8.31
CA CYS A 224 12.55 16.11 -9.24
C CYS A 224 12.40 16.80 -10.60
N THR A 225 12.79 16.13 -11.68
CA THR A 225 12.85 16.72 -13.03
C THR A 225 11.57 16.53 -13.84
N ARG A 226 10.82 15.48 -13.54
CA ARG A 226 9.57 15.15 -14.23
C ARG A 226 8.55 14.60 -13.25
N THR A 227 7.29 15.01 -13.39
CA THR A 227 6.16 14.49 -12.62
C THR A 227 4.99 14.19 -13.52
N ASP A 228 4.20 13.18 -13.16
CA ASP A 228 2.92 12.86 -13.79
C ASP A 228 1.93 12.34 -12.74
N VAL A 229 0.63 12.44 -13.01
CA VAL A 229 -0.45 12.12 -12.06
C VAL A 229 -1.55 11.33 -12.75
N ILE A 230 -2.01 10.28 -12.10
CA ILE A 230 -3.23 9.55 -12.47
C ILE A 230 -4.13 9.37 -11.26
N GLU A 231 -5.41 9.13 -11.50
CA GLU A 231 -6.34 8.74 -10.43
C GLU A 231 -6.06 7.29 -9.98
N SER A 232 -6.18 7.03 -8.70
CA SER A 232 -6.11 5.68 -8.13
C SER A 232 -7.23 4.80 -8.70
N PRO A 233 -6.97 3.53 -9.02
CA PRO A 233 -7.98 2.62 -9.57
C PRO A 233 -9.09 2.26 -8.60
N ILE A 234 -8.90 2.55 -7.32
CA ILE A 234 -9.86 2.29 -6.25
C ILE A 234 -9.92 3.47 -5.29
N LEU A 235 -11.08 3.67 -4.71
CA LEU A 235 -11.28 4.68 -3.66
C LEU A 235 -10.57 4.28 -2.36
N GLY A 236 -10.21 5.29 -1.58
CA GLY A 236 -9.73 5.12 -0.21
C GLY A 236 -10.76 4.44 0.70
N ALA A 237 -10.34 4.11 1.92
CA ALA A 237 -11.17 3.35 2.88
C ALA A 237 -12.50 4.02 3.18
N GLU A 238 -12.53 5.35 3.29
CA GLU A 238 -13.74 6.15 3.57
C GLU A 238 -14.46 6.61 2.30
N GLY A 239 -14.01 6.17 1.11
CA GLY A 239 -14.60 6.55 -0.17
C GLY A 239 -14.02 7.83 -0.79
N ASN A 240 -12.88 8.31 -0.29
CA ASN A 240 -12.15 9.42 -0.91
C ASN A 240 -11.57 9.02 -2.27
N ARG A 241 -11.62 9.94 -3.24
CA ARG A 241 -10.75 9.87 -4.42
C ARG A 241 -9.30 10.07 -3.98
N GLU A 242 -8.43 9.25 -4.51
CA GLU A 242 -6.99 9.30 -4.25
C GLU A 242 -6.25 9.37 -5.57
N PHE A 243 -5.03 9.89 -5.55
CA PHE A 243 -4.25 10.08 -6.77
C PHE A 243 -2.87 9.46 -6.60
N LEU A 244 -2.36 8.89 -7.68
CA LEU A 244 -0.99 8.42 -7.77
C LEU A 244 -0.18 9.50 -8.45
N LEU A 245 0.85 10.00 -7.77
CA LEU A 245 1.79 10.98 -8.27
C LEU A 245 3.14 10.31 -8.44
N TRP A 246 3.68 10.36 -9.65
CA TRP A 246 4.99 9.85 -9.99
C TRP A 246 5.98 11.01 -10.17
N GLY A 247 7.24 10.78 -9.76
CA GLY A 247 8.34 11.72 -9.93
C GLY A 247 9.63 11.01 -10.30
N VAL A 248 10.43 11.64 -11.18
CA VAL A 248 11.77 11.19 -11.61
C VAL A 248 12.79 12.26 -11.27
N PHE A 249 13.89 11.84 -10.69
CA PHE A 249 15.05 12.67 -10.37
C PHE A 249 16.11 12.62 -11.45
#